data_a35c8138eb9bcf4490357265fd81bea8
#
_entry.id   a35c8138eb9bcf4490357265fd81bea8
#
_cell.length_a   1.000
_cell.length_b   1.000
_cell.length_c   1.000
_cell.angle_alpha   90.00
_cell.angle_beta   90.00
_cell.angle_gamma   90.00
#
_symmetry.space_group_name_H-M   'P 1'
#
loop_
_entity.id
_entity.type
_entity.pdbx_description
1 polymer ?
#
loop_
_entity_poly.entity_id
_entity_poly.type
_entity_poly.pdbx_seq_one_letter_code
_entity_poly.pdbx_strand_id
1 'polypeptide(L)'
;MTSFNIENPAVSLGTWVVVSGVSGFIGSHVADQLLKARYKVRGTTRDSKKNAWIEAHFNQAYGSGSFELVEVPDMTANGAFDNVVQGANGFIHVANDMTGSKDPDVAVERAVRGALNALRASAEAGIKRFVYTSSSFAATQPKPNKSFKIAHDTYNEEAMKRAWEPEPGTEDIYSASKVITERRIAAWIKENKSTMVVNAVLPNANIGPVINASKQGYPTSAGWVKALWDGNYDVVKKAPPQHYINVQDDARLHVIALAHPDVASERIFAVAGPVNISTIIDILRKSFPRKEWRNVPEDGEDLSTFEQMPKAEALLKKVYGAGFISLEESVRANAQELATEL
;
A
#
# COMPACT_ATOMS: atom_id res chain seq x y z
N MET A 1 -9.72 -19.37 -8.05
CA MET A 1 -8.70 -18.80 -7.14
C MET A 1 -7.42 -18.63 -7.93
N THR A 2 -6.88 -17.42 -8.01
CA THR A 2 -5.57 -17.18 -8.64
C THR A 2 -4.50 -17.82 -7.76
N SER A 3 -3.76 -18.80 -8.30
CA SER A 3 -2.70 -19.50 -7.57
C SER A 3 -1.39 -18.74 -7.70
N PHE A 4 -0.71 -18.49 -6.58
CA PHE A 4 0.65 -17.98 -6.57
C PHE A 4 1.61 -19.00 -7.22
N ASN A 5 2.32 -18.59 -8.25
CA ASN A 5 3.21 -19.45 -9.01
C ASN A 5 4.57 -18.76 -9.26
N ILE A 6 5.52 -18.99 -8.38
CA ILE A 6 6.93 -18.59 -8.55
C ILE A 6 7.79 -19.83 -8.32
N GLU A 7 8.50 -20.25 -9.36
CA GLU A 7 9.52 -21.28 -9.22
C GLU A 7 10.73 -20.69 -8.49
N ASN A 8 11.23 -21.39 -7.46
CA ASN A 8 12.41 -20.98 -6.68
C ASN A 8 12.31 -19.55 -6.14
N PRO A 9 11.32 -19.25 -5.27
CA PRO A 9 11.16 -17.91 -4.75
C PRO A 9 12.40 -17.47 -3.94
N ALA A 10 12.75 -16.18 -4.05
CA ALA A 10 13.91 -15.59 -3.37
C ALA A 10 13.81 -15.65 -1.82
N VAL A 11 12.60 -15.76 -1.30
CA VAL A 11 12.28 -16.09 0.09
C VAL A 11 11.56 -17.42 0.08
N SER A 12 12.07 -18.41 0.79
CA SER A 12 11.53 -19.77 0.79
C SER A 12 10.12 -19.82 1.38
N LEU A 13 9.23 -20.58 0.75
CA LEU A 13 7.87 -20.80 1.25
C LEU A 13 7.90 -21.46 2.64
N GLY A 14 6.88 -21.20 3.44
CA GLY A 14 6.77 -21.70 4.81
C GLY A 14 7.61 -20.93 5.83
N THR A 15 8.43 -19.97 5.42
CA THR A 15 9.22 -19.12 6.32
C THR A 15 8.44 -17.90 6.80
N TRP A 16 8.94 -17.26 7.85
CA TRP A 16 8.33 -16.07 8.42
C TRP A 16 8.68 -14.82 7.58
N VAL A 17 7.66 -14.02 7.29
CA VAL A 17 7.78 -12.69 6.69
C VAL A 17 7.17 -11.67 7.64
N VAL A 18 7.92 -10.63 7.95
CA VAL A 18 7.42 -9.51 8.75
C VAL A 18 6.60 -8.57 7.86
N VAL A 19 5.42 -8.16 8.33
CA VAL A 19 4.60 -7.13 7.70
C VAL A 19 4.32 -6.03 8.73
N SER A 20 4.87 -4.85 8.54
CA SER A 20 4.56 -3.73 9.43
C SER A 20 3.23 -3.06 9.07
N GLY A 21 2.50 -2.57 10.08
CA GLY A 21 1.21 -1.91 9.86
C GLY A 21 0.11 -2.86 9.38
N VAL A 22 0.14 -4.12 9.83
CA VAL A 22 -0.72 -5.21 9.38
C VAL A 22 -2.21 -4.98 9.63
N SER A 23 -2.59 -4.15 10.60
CA SER A 23 -3.99 -3.81 10.88
C SER A 23 -4.58 -2.75 9.94
N GLY A 24 -3.75 -2.12 9.10
CA GLY A 24 -4.17 -1.16 8.09
C GLY A 24 -4.71 -1.83 6.81
N PHE A 25 -5.25 -1.02 5.89
CA PHE A 25 -5.89 -1.49 4.66
C PHE A 25 -4.93 -2.31 3.78
N ILE A 26 -3.82 -1.71 3.34
CA ILE A 26 -2.82 -2.41 2.51
C ILE A 26 -2.16 -3.55 3.30
N GLY A 27 -1.73 -3.28 4.55
CA GLY A 27 -0.99 -4.26 5.34
C GLY A 27 -1.76 -5.54 5.62
N SER A 28 -3.08 -5.46 5.85
CA SER A 28 -3.93 -6.65 6.04
C SER A 28 -4.07 -7.48 4.78
N HIS A 29 -4.18 -6.85 3.61
CA HIS A 29 -4.19 -7.55 2.32
C HIS A 29 -2.82 -8.13 1.96
N VAL A 30 -1.71 -7.46 2.29
CA VAL A 30 -0.36 -8.01 2.12
C VAL A 30 -0.20 -9.29 2.96
N ALA A 31 -0.65 -9.26 4.22
CA ALA A 31 -0.64 -10.46 5.08
C ALA A 31 -1.50 -11.59 4.48
N ASP A 32 -2.72 -11.29 4.02
CA ASP A 32 -3.62 -12.24 3.37
C ASP A 32 -2.98 -12.89 2.13
N GLN A 33 -2.35 -12.10 1.25
CA GLN A 33 -1.70 -12.62 0.03
C GLN A 33 -0.43 -13.44 0.34
N LEU A 34 0.33 -13.08 1.38
CA LEU A 34 1.47 -13.88 1.85
C LEU A 34 1.01 -15.25 2.39
N LEU A 35 -0.05 -15.27 3.22
CA LEU A 35 -0.62 -16.49 3.76
C LEU A 35 -1.17 -17.39 2.65
N LYS A 36 -1.87 -16.83 1.66
CA LYS A 36 -2.30 -17.54 0.43
C LYS A 36 -1.12 -18.13 -0.34
N ALA A 37 0.01 -17.41 -0.38
CA ALA A 37 1.24 -17.88 -0.98
C ALA A 37 2.03 -18.86 -0.10
N ARG A 38 1.47 -19.30 1.05
CA ARG A 38 2.06 -20.26 1.99
C ARG A 38 3.28 -19.75 2.76
N TYR A 39 3.43 -18.43 2.94
CA TYR A 39 4.33 -17.86 3.94
C TYR A 39 3.66 -17.86 5.31
N LYS A 40 4.47 -17.80 6.36
CA LYS A 40 4.01 -17.42 7.69
C LYS A 40 4.18 -15.92 7.86
N VAL A 41 3.27 -15.26 8.56
CA VAL A 41 3.28 -13.80 8.69
C VAL A 41 3.40 -13.38 10.15
N ARG A 42 4.42 -12.58 10.43
CA ARG A 42 4.55 -11.82 11.68
C ARG A 42 4.11 -10.39 11.42
N GLY A 43 2.88 -10.07 11.81
CA GLY A 43 2.30 -8.74 11.61
C GLY A 43 2.63 -7.81 12.77
N THR A 44 3.00 -6.54 12.49
CA THR A 44 3.16 -5.56 13.56
C THR A 44 2.04 -4.54 13.62
N THR A 45 1.69 -4.14 14.82
CA THR A 45 0.70 -3.10 15.11
C THR A 45 1.14 -2.24 16.30
N ARG A 46 0.59 -1.03 16.43
CA ARG A 46 0.88 -0.14 17.57
C ARG A 46 0.22 -0.58 18.88
N ASP A 47 -0.89 -1.29 18.77
CA ASP A 47 -1.70 -1.76 19.90
C ASP A 47 -2.22 -3.17 19.58
N SER A 48 -1.60 -4.16 20.17
CA SER A 48 -1.91 -5.57 19.93
C SER A 48 -3.26 -5.97 20.53
N LYS A 49 -3.66 -5.36 21.65
CA LYS A 49 -4.95 -5.64 22.28
C LYS A 49 -6.11 -5.16 21.44
N LYS A 50 -6.04 -3.92 20.94
CA LYS A 50 -7.04 -3.34 20.04
C LYS A 50 -7.16 -4.14 18.75
N ASN A 51 -6.04 -4.65 18.23
CA ASN A 51 -5.96 -5.32 16.95
C ASN A 51 -5.86 -6.85 17.02
N ALA A 52 -6.14 -7.45 18.18
CA ALA A 52 -6.13 -8.91 18.38
C ALA A 52 -7.06 -9.67 17.40
N TRP A 53 -8.08 -9.00 16.88
CA TRP A 53 -9.00 -9.56 15.92
C TRP A 53 -8.31 -10.08 14.66
N ILE A 54 -7.20 -9.45 14.22
CA ILE A 54 -6.54 -9.80 12.96
C ILE A 54 -5.79 -11.14 13.10
N GLU A 55 -5.21 -11.41 14.25
CA GLU A 55 -4.58 -12.70 14.55
C GLU A 55 -5.62 -13.81 14.58
N ALA A 56 -6.76 -13.57 15.26
CA ALA A 56 -7.87 -14.51 15.26
C ALA A 56 -8.39 -14.78 13.84
N HIS A 57 -8.58 -13.73 13.03
CA HIS A 57 -9.05 -13.82 11.65
C HIS A 57 -8.12 -14.68 10.78
N PHE A 58 -6.83 -14.41 10.79
CA PHE A 58 -5.89 -15.12 9.92
C PHE A 58 -5.62 -16.54 10.41
N ASN A 59 -5.52 -16.78 11.72
CA ASN A 59 -5.35 -18.13 12.24
C ASN A 59 -6.60 -19.00 12.03
N GLN A 60 -7.80 -18.42 12.03
CA GLN A 60 -9.02 -19.12 11.64
C GLN A 60 -9.02 -19.48 10.15
N ALA A 61 -8.57 -18.56 9.28
CA ALA A 61 -8.61 -18.76 7.82
C ALA A 61 -7.49 -19.67 7.30
N TYR A 62 -6.30 -19.62 7.89
CA TYR A 62 -5.08 -20.26 7.37
C TYR A 62 -4.46 -21.32 8.30
N GLY A 63 -5.04 -21.53 9.47
CA GLY A 63 -4.55 -22.48 10.48
C GLY A 63 -3.70 -21.80 11.55
N SER A 64 -3.80 -22.34 12.77
CA SER A 64 -3.05 -21.86 13.93
C SER A 64 -1.53 -21.91 13.68
N GLY A 65 -0.82 -20.86 14.06
CA GLY A 65 0.64 -20.74 13.88
C GLY A 65 1.09 -20.30 12.49
N SER A 66 0.15 -19.91 11.59
CA SER A 66 0.47 -19.29 10.32
C SER A 66 0.63 -17.76 10.44
N PHE A 67 0.03 -17.16 11.45
CA PHE A 67 0.09 -15.73 11.74
C PHE A 67 0.35 -15.47 13.21
N GLU A 68 1.17 -14.47 13.51
CA GLU A 68 1.36 -13.92 14.86
C GLU A 68 1.34 -12.40 14.84
N LEU A 69 0.75 -11.80 15.88
CA LEU A 69 0.66 -10.34 16.02
C LEU A 69 1.66 -9.85 17.08
N VAL A 70 2.52 -8.90 16.70
CA VAL A 70 3.53 -8.32 17.58
C VAL A 70 3.30 -6.83 17.74
N GLU A 71 3.42 -6.33 18.97
CA GLU A 71 3.27 -4.92 19.27
C GLU A 71 4.57 -4.16 19.01
N VAL A 72 4.45 -3.08 18.21
CA VAL A 72 5.49 -2.07 17.96
C VAL A 72 4.83 -0.71 18.17
N PRO A 73 4.81 -0.19 19.39
CA PRO A 73 4.08 1.04 19.74
C PRO A 73 4.57 2.27 18.99
N ASP A 74 5.88 2.38 18.80
CA ASP A 74 6.54 3.45 18.05
C ASP A 74 7.64 2.88 17.15
N MET A 75 7.39 2.85 15.85
CA MET A 75 8.36 2.38 14.85
C MET A 75 9.60 3.28 14.76
N THR A 76 9.53 4.51 15.30
CA THR A 76 10.65 5.45 15.30
C THR A 76 11.61 5.26 16.48
N ALA A 77 11.23 4.46 17.48
CA ALA A 77 12.10 4.14 18.59
C ALA A 77 13.32 3.31 18.14
N ASN A 78 14.46 3.55 18.75
CA ASN A 78 15.66 2.74 18.46
C ASN A 78 15.40 1.29 18.82
N GLY A 79 15.78 0.35 17.94
CA GLY A 79 15.57 -1.08 18.15
C GLY A 79 14.12 -1.57 18.04
N ALA A 80 13.20 -0.71 17.52
CA ALA A 80 11.77 -1.02 17.45
C ALA A 80 11.43 -2.36 16.75
N PHE A 81 12.29 -2.82 15.88
CA PHE A 81 12.08 -4.05 15.10
C PHE A 81 13.08 -5.18 15.44
N ASP A 82 14.03 -4.98 16.35
CA ASP A 82 15.13 -5.94 16.60
C ASP A 82 14.61 -7.32 17.01
N ASN A 83 13.60 -7.38 17.87
CA ASN A 83 12.97 -8.63 18.27
C ASN A 83 12.00 -9.17 17.19
N VAL A 84 11.39 -8.28 16.44
CA VAL A 84 10.37 -8.63 15.43
C VAL A 84 10.98 -9.41 14.27
N VAL A 85 12.21 -9.08 13.87
CA VAL A 85 12.90 -9.70 12.71
C VAL A 85 13.53 -11.06 13.02
N GLN A 86 13.59 -11.49 14.28
CA GLN A 86 14.27 -12.73 14.67
C GLN A 86 13.63 -13.96 14.01
N GLY A 87 14.44 -14.73 13.26
CA GLY A 87 13.97 -15.90 12.52
C GLY A 87 13.10 -15.61 11.29
N ALA A 88 12.95 -14.35 10.90
CA ALA A 88 12.26 -13.97 9.68
C ALA A 88 13.22 -13.99 8.47
N ASN A 89 12.67 -14.26 7.28
CA ASN A 89 13.43 -14.35 6.02
C ASN A 89 13.14 -13.22 5.05
N GLY A 90 12.09 -12.43 5.32
CA GLY A 90 11.68 -11.27 4.52
C GLY A 90 10.98 -10.22 5.36
N PHE A 91 10.96 -8.99 4.86
CA PHE A 91 10.26 -7.87 5.50
C PHE A 91 9.51 -7.04 4.45
N ILE A 92 8.23 -6.76 4.70
CA ILE A 92 7.43 -5.80 3.93
C ILE A 92 7.03 -4.66 4.87
N HIS A 93 7.59 -3.48 4.65
CA HIS A 93 7.33 -2.29 5.45
C HIS A 93 6.18 -1.47 4.86
N VAL A 94 4.97 -1.73 5.38
CA VAL A 94 3.74 -1.03 4.96
C VAL A 94 3.40 0.15 5.88
N ALA A 95 3.80 0.07 7.14
CA ALA A 95 3.54 1.13 8.12
C ALA A 95 4.08 2.48 7.65
N ASN A 96 3.29 3.52 7.87
CA ASN A 96 3.70 4.91 7.66
C ASN A 96 3.30 5.75 8.88
N ASP A 97 3.97 6.87 9.08
CA ASP A 97 3.52 7.85 10.05
C ASP A 97 2.27 8.56 9.52
N MET A 98 1.15 8.36 10.21
CA MET A 98 -0.15 8.93 9.88
C MET A 98 -0.61 9.94 10.95
N THR A 99 0.33 10.54 11.68
CA THR A 99 0.01 11.57 12.71
C THR A 99 -0.55 12.84 12.08
N GLY A 100 -0.30 13.05 10.78
CA GLY A 100 -0.77 14.23 10.05
C GLY A 100 -0.07 15.52 10.49
N SER A 101 1.18 15.41 10.96
CA SER A 101 1.97 16.59 11.30
C SER A 101 2.02 17.57 10.11
N LYS A 102 1.75 18.83 10.39
CA LYS A 102 1.89 19.93 9.43
C LYS A 102 3.32 20.49 9.39
N ASP A 103 4.18 20.04 10.29
CA ASP A 103 5.60 20.32 10.27
C ASP A 103 6.31 19.30 9.38
N PRO A 104 6.87 19.70 8.24
CA PRO A 104 7.50 18.81 7.29
C PRO A 104 8.74 18.11 7.87
N ASP A 105 9.51 18.78 8.73
CA ASP A 105 10.71 18.19 9.35
C ASP A 105 10.31 17.01 10.25
N VAL A 106 9.28 17.20 11.07
CA VAL A 106 8.76 16.16 11.97
C VAL A 106 8.17 15.00 11.16
N ALA A 107 7.32 15.28 10.16
CA ALA A 107 6.67 14.25 9.37
C ALA A 107 7.68 13.42 8.57
N VAL A 108 8.63 14.08 7.92
CA VAL A 108 9.67 13.43 7.11
C VAL A 108 10.63 12.64 8.01
N GLU A 109 11.10 13.21 9.13
CA GLU A 109 11.98 12.51 10.05
C GLU A 109 11.34 11.21 10.57
N ARG A 110 10.08 11.27 11.00
CA ARG A 110 9.36 10.10 11.51
C ARG A 110 9.20 9.01 10.45
N ALA A 111 8.83 9.37 9.23
CA ALA A 111 8.69 8.42 8.13
C ALA A 111 10.03 7.75 7.79
N VAL A 112 11.09 8.54 7.64
CA VAL A 112 12.45 8.06 7.34
C VAL A 112 12.96 7.17 8.46
N ARG A 113 12.84 7.61 9.72
CA ARG A 113 13.36 6.89 10.88
C ARG A 113 12.66 5.54 11.07
N GLY A 114 11.34 5.49 10.90
CA GLY A 114 10.58 4.23 10.96
C GLY A 114 11.04 3.23 9.89
N ALA A 115 11.17 3.68 8.65
CA ALA A 115 11.62 2.83 7.55
C ALA A 115 13.09 2.37 7.71
N LEU A 116 13.99 3.26 8.15
CA LEU A 116 15.40 2.90 8.37
C LEU A 116 15.57 1.98 9.59
N ASN A 117 14.77 2.09 10.64
CA ASN A 117 14.80 1.14 11.75
C ASN A 117 14.42 -0.27 11.28
N ALA A 118 13.34 -0.39 10.48
CA ALA A 118 12.95 -1.67 9.91
C ALA A 118 14.02 -2.25 8.97
N LEU A 119 14.64 -1.39 8.14
CA LEU A 119 15.71 -1.78 7.22
C LEU A 119 16.96 -2.27 7.94
N ARG A 120 17.44 -1.53 8.95
CA ARG A 120 18.62 -1.87 9.76
C ARG A 120 18.42 -3.18 10.51
N ALA A 121 17.34 -3.29 11.25
CA ALA A 121 17.00 -4.53 11.96
C ALA A 121 16.95 -5.72 11.00
N SER A 122 16.37 -5.55 9.81
CA SER A 122 16.35 -6.60 8.77
C SER A 122 17.74 -6.99 8.31
N ALA A 123 18.63 -6.03 8.08
CA ALA A 123 20.00 -6.30 7.64
C ALA A 123 20.81 -7.02 8.73
N GLU A 124 20.70 -6.58 9.97
CA GLU A 124 21.36 -7.18 11.15
C GLU A 124 20.89 -8.62 11.39
N ALA A 125 19.60 -8.90 11.16
CA ALA A 125 19.04 -10.24 11.23
C ALA A 125 19.37 -11.14 10.01
N GLY A 126 20.08 -10.61 9.02
CA GLY A 126 20.47 -11.36 7.82
C GLY A 126 19.35 -11.54 6.80
N ILE A 127 18.25 -10.79 6.89
CA ILE A 127 17.17 -10.79 5.90
C ILE A 127 17.72 -10.32 4.55
N LYS A 128 17.38 -11.06 3.49
CA LYS A 128 17.89 -10.80 2.13
C LYS A 128 16.91 -10.01 1.25
N ARG A 129 15.66 -9.92 1.62
CA ARG A 129 14.60 -9.25 0.85
C ARG A 129 13.80 -8.29 1.73
N PHE A 130 13.80 -7.04 1.33
CA PHE A 130 13.03 -5.97 1.98
C PHE A 130 12.15 -5.27 0.95
N VAL A 131 10.89 -5.05 1.26
CA VAL A 131 9.96 -4.30 0.41
C VAL A 131 9.48 -3.07 1.16
N TYR A 132 9.63 -1.90 0.55
CA TYR A 132 9.13 -0.63 1.08
C TYR A 132 7.84 -0.24 0.36
N THR A 133 6.80 0.03 1.11
CA THR A 133 5.57 0.64 0.56
C THR A 133 5.75 2.13 0.44
N SER A 134 6.09 2.58 -0.75
CA SER A 134 6.16 3.99 -1.09
C SER A 134 4.78 4.52 -1.49
N SER A 135 4.69 5.36 -2.48
CA SER A 135 3.47 5.89 -3.09
C SER A 135 3.79 6.38 -4.51
N SER A 136 2.83 6.36 -5.41
CA SER A 136 2.93 7.07 -6.68
C SER A 136 3.14 8.58 -6.48
N PHE A 137 2.77 9.12 -5.32
CA PHE A 137 3.02 10.50 -4.94
C PHE A 137 4.51 10.80 -4.71
N ALA A 138 5.35 9.77 -4.55
CA ALA A 138 6.81 9.93 -4.62
C ALA A 138 7.30 10.26 -6.04
N ALA A 139 6.49 10.00 -7.07
CA ALA A 139 6.83 10.35 -8.45
C ALA A 139 6.07 11.59 -8.94
N THR A 140 4.78 11.70 -8.63
CA THR A 140 3.94 12.84 -9.02
C THR A 140 2.71 12.93 -8.16
N GLN A 141 2.19 14.14 -7.95
CA GLN A 141 0.81 14.35 -7.52
C GLN A 141 -0.11 14.40 -8.75
N PRO A 142 -1.43 14.17 -8.56
CA PRO A 142 -2.42 14.34 -9.61
C PRO A 142 -2.40 15.75 -10.19
N LYS A 143 -2.53 15.84 -11.52
CA LYS A 143 -2.65 17.10 -12.28
C LYS A 143 -3.87 16.99 -13.19
N PRO A 144 -5.08 17.28 -12.70
CA PRO A 144 -6.33 17.09 -13.45
C PRO A 144 -6.27 17.73 -14.85
N ASN A 145 -6.75 17.00 -15.86
CA ASN A 145 -6.83 17.41 -17.25
C ASN A 145 -5.47 17.76 -17.91
N LYS A 146 -4.36 17.30 -17.32
CA LYS A 146 -3.02 17.48 -17.91
C LYS A 146 -2.44 16.13 -18.33
N SER A 147 -2.03 16.06 -19.60
CA SER A 147 -1.29 14.89 -20.11
C SER A 147 0.20 15.05 -19.82
N PHE A 148 0.78 14.05 -19.16
CA PHE A 148 2.21 13.95 -18.91
C PHE A 148 2.60 12.49 -18.62
N LYS A 149 3.89 12.21 -18.66
CA LYS A 149 4.43 10.87 -18.57
C LYS A 149 5.28 10.72 -17.31
N ILE A 150 5.10 9.63 -16.60
CA ILE A 150 5.86 9.25 -15.41
C ILE A 150 6.77 8.08 -15.79
N ALA A 151 8.09 8.33 -15.78
CA ALA A 151 9.10 7.33 -16.02
C ALA A 151 9.47 6.59 -14.71
N HIS A 152 10.20 5.50 -14.84
CA HIS A 152 10.65 4.67 -13.72
C HIS A 152 11.44 5.46 -12.66
N ASP A 153 12.30 6.37 -13.08
CA ASP A 153 13.19 7.17 -12.24
C ASP A 153 12.63 8.54 -11.87
N THR A 154 11.38 8.82 -12.22
CA THR A 154 10.72 10.09 -11.88
C THR A 154 10.54 10.21 -10.36
N TYR A 155 10.97 11.34 -9.81
CA TYR A 155 10.71 11.77 -8.44
C TYR A 155 9.96 13.08 -8.41
N ASN A 156 9.11 13.26 -7.40
CA ASN A 156 8.28 14.45 -7.21
C ASN A 156 9.07 15.62 -6.62
N GLU A 157 9.98 16.21 -7.44
CA GLU A 157 10.81 17.35 -7.02
C GLU A 157 9.98 18.61 -6.74
N GLU A 158 8.79 18.70 -7.32
CA GLU A 158 7.86 19.80 -7.10
C GLU A 158 7.33 19.77 -5.65
N ALA A 159 6.88 18.61 -5.19
CA ALA A 159 6.44 18.44 -3.80
C ALA A 159 7.60 18.61 -2.80
N MET A 160 8.82 18.19 -3.20
CA MET A 160 10.03 18.41 -2.40
C MET A 160 10.30 19.89 -2.12
N LYS A 161 9.94 20.78 -3.04
CA LYS A 161 10.06 22.24 -2.83
C LYS A 161 8.89 22.76 -2.01
N ARG A 162 7.66 22.40 -2.39
CA ARG A 162 6.45 22.91 -1.74
C ARG A 162 6.28 22.49 -0.28
N ALA A 163 6.80 21.32 0.10
CA ALA A 163 6.70 20.82 1.47
C ALA A 163 7.31 21.76 2.54
N TRP A 164 8.26 22.62 2.15
CA TRP A 164 8.90 23.59 3.06
C TRP A 164 8.54 25.06 2.78
N GLU A 165 7.51 25.30 1.95
CA GLU A 165 6.94 26.64 1.80
C GLU A 165 6.16 27.04 3.08
N PRO A 166 5.86 28.36 3.28
CA PRO A 166 5.22 28.83 4.52
C PRO A 166 3.89 28.14 4.90
N GLU A 167 3.11 27.71 3.92
CA GLU A 167 1.83 27.02 4.11
C GLU A 167 1.78 25.74 3.24
N PRO A 168 2.52 24.68 3.60
CA PRO A 168 2.59 23.50 2.77
C PRO A 168 1.29 22.71 2.81
N GLY A 169 0.91 22.16 1.68
CA GLY A 169 -0.16 21.17 1.60
C GLY A 169 0.22 19.87 2.33
N THR A 170 -0.73 19.21 3.00
CA THR A 170 -0.46 17.92 3.65
C THR A 170 0.00 16.86 2.63
N GLU A 171 -0.47 16.96 1.39
CA GLU A 171 -0.05 16.07 0.30
C GLU A 171 1.38 16.35 -0.18
N ASP A 172 1.86 17.60 -0.09
CA ASP A 172 3.23 17.95 -0.41
C ASP A 172 4.20 17.37 0.64
N ILE A 173 3.86 17.52 1.92
CA ILE A 173 4.62 16.92 3.04
C ILE A 173 4.66 15.40 2.90
N TYR A 174 3.51 14.76 2.62
CA TYR A 174 3.42 13.32 2.41
C TYR A 174 4.28 12.87 1.22
N SER A 175 4.17 13.54 0.08
CA SER A 175 4.95 13.23 -1.13
C SER A 175 6.45 13.37 -0.88
N ALA A 176 6.87 14.46 -0.23
CA ALA A 176 8.26 14.69 0.15
C ALA A 176 8.77 13.60 1.11
N SER A 177 7.96 13.18 2.09
CA SER A 177 8.33 12.09 3.00
C SER A 177 8.60 10.78 2.26
N LYS A 178 7.81 10.46 1.24
CA LYS A 178 8.00 9.25 0.41
C LYS A 178 9.26 9.35 -0.46
N VAL A 179 9.48 10.49 -1.13
CA VAL A 179 10.70 10.73 -1.93
C VAL A 179 11.96 10.59 -1.06
N ILE A 180 11.99 11.29 0.07
CA ILE A 180 13.16 11.29 0.96
C ILE A 180 13.39 9.89 1.53
N THR A 181 12.35 9.18 1.93
CA THR A 181 12.50 7.83 2.47
C THR A 181 13.08 6.86 1.44
N GLU A 182 12.59 6.85 0.19
CA GLU A 182 13.18 6.04 -0.88
C GLU A 182 14.69 6.35 -1.08
N ARG A 183 15.03 7.65 -1.15
CA ARG A 183 16.43 8.10 -1.31
C ARG A 183 17.31 7.71 -0.12
N ARG A 184 16.80 7.81 1.10
CA ARG A 184 17.54 7.44 2.33
C ARG A 184 17.74 5.94 2.43
N ILE A 185 16.77 5.13 2.03
CA ILE A 185 16.92 3.66 1.92
C ILE A 185 18.03 3.32 0.90
N ALA A 186 17.98 3.89 -0.30
CA ALA A 186 18.97 3.64 -1.34
C ALA A 186 20.40 4.08 -0.90
N ALA A 187 20.52 5.24 -0.25
CA ALA A 187 21.76 5.73 0.30
C ALA A 187 22.32 4.77 1.36
N TRP A 188 21.47 4.33 2.30
CA TRP A 188 21.88 3.41 3.37
C TRP A 188 22.41 2.07 2.80
N ILE A 189 21.71 1.49 1.82
CA ILE A 189 22.17 0.25 1.15
C ILE A 189 23.56 0.44 0.53
N LYS A 190 23.78 1.55 -0.15
CA LYS A 190 25.08 1.87 -0.80
C LYS A 190 26.19 2.10 0.23
N GLU A 191 25.95 2.91 1.24
CA GLU A 191 26.93 3.28 2.28
C GLU A 191 27.36 2.07 3.10
N ASN A 192 26.43 1.17 3.42
CA ASN A 192 26.72 -0.03 4.22
C ASN A 192 27.11 -1.23 3.35
N LYS A 193 27.21 -1.08 2.03
CA LYS A 193 27.54 -2.16 1.08
C LYS A 193 26.67 -3.41 1.31
N SER A 194 25.39 -3.18 1.63
CA SER A 194 24.47 -4.26 1.97
C SER A 194 24.13 -5.08 0.73
N THR A 195 24.09 -6.39 0.89
CA THR A 195 23.67 -7.34 -0.16
C THR A 195 22.18 -7.60 -0.15
N MET A 196 21.42 -6.94 0.75
CA MET A 196 19.98 -7.05 0.82
C MET A 196 19.33 -6.40 -0.41
N VAL A 197 18.47 -7.14 -1.07
CA VAL A 197 17.67 -6.60 -2.18
C VAL A 197 16.49 -5.83 -1.60
N VAL A 198 16.38 -4.57 -1.98
CA VAL A 198 15.27 -3.69 -1.60
C VAL A 198 14.46 -3.32 -2.84
N ASN A 199 13.16 -3.57 -2.79
CA ASN A 199 12.20 -3.12 -3.79
C ASN A 199 11.24 -2.10 -3.16
N ALA A 200 10.77 -1.14 -3.94
CA ALA A 200 9.71 -0.23 -3.56
C ALA A 200 8.44 -0.53 -4.38
N VAL A 201 7.30 -0.61 -3.71
CA VAL A 201 5.99 -0.64 -4.37
C VAL A 201 5.35 0.73 -4.18
N LEU A 202 4.89 1.32 -5.27
CA LEU A 202 4.36 2.69 -5.32
C LEU A 202 2.86 2.66 -5.69
N PRO A 203 1.96 2.38 -4.72
CA PRO A 203 0.53 2.39 -4.98
C PRO A 203 -0.02 3.81 -5.15
N ASN A 204 -1.12 3.90 -5.89
CA ASN A 204 -1.99 5.08 -5.92
C ASN A 204 -3.27 4.78 -5.11
N ALA A 205 -4.44 5.32 -5.49
CA ALA A 205 -5.68 5.12 -4.77
C ALA A 205 -6.06 3.63 -4.70
N ASN A 206 -5.93 3.04 -3.52
CA ASN A 206 -6.32 1.65 -3.29
C ASN A 206 -7.84 1.55 -3.14
N ILE A 207 -8.50 0.77 -4.01
CA ILE A 207 -9.94 0.51 -3.97
C ILE A 207 -10.14 -1.01 -3.94
N GLY A 208 -11.11 -1.50 -3.18
CA GLY A 208 -11.37 -2.93 -3.09
C GLY A 208 -11.96 -3.33 -1.75
N PRO A 209 -12.13 -4.64 -1.50
CA PRO A 209 -12.74 -5.12 -0.27
C PRO A 209 -11.93 -4.74 0.96
N VAL A 210 -12.58 -4.58 2.09
CA VAL A 210 -11.93 -4.43 3.40
C VAL A 210 -11.92 -5.81 4.07
N ILE A 211 -10.82 -6.21 4.72
CA ILE A 211 -10.73 -7.54 5.36
C ILE A 211 -11.78 -7.69 6.47
N ASN A 212 -12.00 -6.62 7.23
CA ASN A 212 -13.02 -6.59 8.28
C ASN A 212 -13.47 -5.14 8.52
N ALA A 213 -14.56 -4.73 7.86
CA ALA A 213 -15.05 -3.36 7.93
C ALA A 213 -15.50 -2.95 9.35
N SER A 214 -16.00 -3.88 10.17
CA SER A 214 -16.40 -3.58 11.54
C SER A 214 -15.23 -3.21 12.46
N LYS A 215 -14.01 -3.64 12.12
CA LYS A 215 -12.78 -3.40 12.90
C LYS A 215 -11.87 -2.34 12.28
N GLN A 216 -11.76 -2.30 10.97
CA GLN A 216 -10.91 -1.38 10.23
C GLN A 216 -11.62 -0.10 9.80
N GLY A 217 -12.96 -0.11 9.72
CA GLY A 217 -13.71 0.89 8.99
C GLY A 217 -13.41 0.80 7.49
N TYR A 218 -13.53 1.93 6.81
CA TYR A 218 -13.17 2.10 5.40
C TYR A 218 -12.01 3.10 5.31
N PRO A 219 -10.75 2.65 5.43
CA PRO A 219 -9.61 3.55 5.53
C PRO A 219 -9.23 4.16 4.18
N THR A 220 -8.73 5.40 4.22
CA THR A 220 -8.17 6.12 3.06
C THR A 220 -9.11 6.13 1.84
N SER A 221 -8.65 5.70 0.67
CA SER A 221 -9.43 5.69 -0.57
C SER A 221 -10.57 4.65 -0.61
N ALA A 222 -10.54 3.59 0.23
CA ALA A 222 -11.72 2.76 0.45
C ALA A 222 -12.89 3.56 1.04
N GLY A 223 -12.60 4.60 1.82
CA GLY A 223 -13.56 5.54 2.37
C GLY A 223 -14.27 6.41 1.34
N TRP A 224 -13.74 6.55 0.12
CA TRP A 224 -14.43 7.28 -0.95
C TRP A 224 -15.72 6.58 -1.36
N VAL A 225 -15.66 5.27 -1.54
CA VAL A 225 -16.85 4.45 -1.86
C VAL A 225 -17.86 4.51 -0.73
N LYS A 226 -17.42 4.40 0.52
CA LYS A 226 -18.28 4.51 1.71
C LYS A 226 -18.93 5.90 1.80
N ALA A 227 -18.18 6.98 1.60
CA ALA A 227 -18.70 8.34 1.64
C ALA A 227 -19.78 8.58 0.57
N LEU A 228 -19.55 8.08 -0.65
CA LEU A 228 -20.55 8.13 -1.72
C LEU A 228 -21.78 7.28 -1.40
N TRP A 229 -21.56 6.10 -0.80
CA TRP A 229 -22.64 5.23 -0.34
C TRP A 229 -23.55 5.91 0.70
N ASP A 230 -22.95 6.63 1.62
CA ASP A 230 -23.67 7.37 2.68
C ASP A 230 -24.26 8.71 2.20
N GLY A 231 -24.04 9.09 0.93
CA GLY A 231 -24.45 10.39 0.39
C GLY A 231 -23.62 11.58 0.92
N ASN A 232 -22.47 11.30 1.54
CA ASN A 232 -21.58 12.32 2.11
C ASN A 232 -20.52 12.76 1.08
N TYR A 233 -20.95 13.50 0.07
CA TYR A 233 -20.09 13.98 -0.99
C TYR A 233 -18.98 14.94 -0.50
N ASP A 234 -19.22 15.68 0.58
CA ASP A 234 -18.25 16.65 1.08
C ASP A 234 -16.91 16.04 1.48
N VAL A 235 -16.89 14.77 1.83
CA VAL A 235 -15.67 14.02 2.16
C VAL A 235 -14.78 13.81 0.93
N VAL A 236 -15.38 13.61 -0.24
CA VAL A 236 -14.65 13.22 -1.47
C VAL A 236 -14.50 14.32 -2.51
N LYS A 237 -15.22 15.45 -2.36
CA LYS A 237 -15.22 16.55 -3.35
C LYS A 237 -13.86 17.16 -3.63
N LYS A 238 -12.89 16.94 -2.75
CA LYS A 238 -11.50 17.43 -2.89
C LYS A 238 -10.53 16.36 -3.40
N ALA A 239 -10.97 15.12 -3.53
CA ALA A 239 -10.12 14.06 -4.07
C ALA A 239 -9.92 14.31 -5.58
N PRO A 240 -8.70 14.62 -6.03
CA PRO A 240 -8.48 14.89 -7.45
C PRO A 240 -8.56 13.60 -8.26
N PRO A 241 -8.89 13.69 -9.55
CA PRO A 241 -8.70 12.59 -10.50
C PRO A 241 -7.28 12.06 -10.45
N GLN A 242 -7.12 10.75 -10.34
CA GLN A 242 -5.83 10.09 -10.20
C GLN A 242 -5.93 8.65 -10.71
N HIS A 243 -4.90 7.85 -10.55
CA HIS A 243 -4.99 6.42 -10.84
C HIS A 243 -5.52 5.62 -9.66
N TYR A 244 -6.09 4.45 -9.94
CA TYR A 244 -6.44 3.46 -8.91
C TYR A 244 -5.58 2.21 -9.04
N ILE A 245 -5.58 1.43 -7.99
CA ILE A 245 -5.19 0.02 -7.95
C ILE A 245 -6.18 -0.75 -7.08
N ASN A 246 -6.51 -1.98 -7.45
CA ASN A 246 -7.21 -2.86 -6.52
C ASN A 246 -6.27 -3.24 -5.38
N VAL A 247 -6.73 -3.13 -4.12
CA VAL A 247 -5.90 -3.39 -2.94
C VAL A 247 -5.33 -4.81 -2.91
N GLN A 248 -6.03 -5.80 -3.50
CA GLN A 248 -5.51 -7.16 -3.59
C GLN A 248 -4.38 -7.27 -4.63
N ASP A 249 -4.45 -6.51 -5.73
CA ASP A 249 -3.37 -6.47 -6.72
C ASP A 249 -2.16 -5.70 -6.20
N ASP A 250 -2.37 -4.60 -5.46
CA ASP A 250 -1.30 -3.92 -4.73
C ASP A 250 -0.59 -4.89 -3.77
N ALA A 251 -1.35 -5.63 -2.96
CA ALA A 251 -0.80 -6.64 -2.07
C ALA A 251 -0.05 -7.76 -2.83
N ARG A 252 -0.56 -8.24 -3.95
CA ARG A 252 0.11 -9.21 -4.82
C ARG A 252 1.43 -8.69 -5.36
N LEU A 253 1.48 -7.41 -5.77
CA LEU A 253 2.73 -6.77 -6.21
C LEU A 253 3.76 -6.68 -5.08
N HIS A 254 3.34 -6.46 -3.81
CA HIS A 254 4.24 -6.55 -2.66
C HIS A 254 4.79 -7.97 -2.46
N VAL A 255 3.96 -9.01 -2.61
CA VAL A 255 4.41 -10.40 -2.53
C VAL A 255 5.37 -10.74 -3.68
N ILE A 256 5.10 -10.27 -4.91
CA ILE A 256 6.00 -10.42 -6.05
C ILE A 256 7.33 -9.71 -5.78
N ALA A 257 7.31 -8.48 -5.27
CA ALA A 257 8.50 -7.71 -4.93
C ALA A 257 9.39 -8.42 -3.90
N LEU A 258 8.78 -9.16 -2.98
CA LEU A 258 9.49 -9.97 -1.99
C LEU A 258 10.05 -11.27 -2.59
N ALA A 259 9.22 -11.99 -3.34
CA ALA A 259 9.45 -13.39 -3.67
C ALA A 259 10.06 -13.64 -5.05
N HIS A 260 9.80 -12.76 -6.04
CA HIS A 260 10.28 -13.02 -7.40
C HIS A 260 11.78 -12.79 -7.54
N PRO A 261 12.58 -13.79 -7.95
CA PRO A 261 14.04 -13.68 -7.98
C PRO A 261 14.55 -12.58 -8.93
N ASP A 262 13.87 -12.39 -10.07
CA ASP A 262 14.26 -11.41 -11.09
C ASP A 262 13.80 -9.97 -10.76
N VAL A 263 13.05 -9.76 -9.69
CA VAL A 263 12.64 -8.44 -9.23
C VAL A 263 13.61 -7.97 -8.16
N ALA A 264 14.57 -7.13 -8.53
CA ALA A 264 15.64 -6.69 -7.64
C ALA A 264 15.96 -5.21 -7.85
N SER A 265 15.94 -4.44 -6.77
CA SER A 265 16.17 -2.99 -6.75
C SER A 265 15.21 -2.21 -7.67
N GLU A 266 13.96 -2.62 -7.65
CA GLU A 266 12.91 -2.09 -8.53
C GLU A 266 11.98 -1.12 -7.80
N ARG A 267 11.48 -0.14 -8.55
CA ARG A 267 10.34 0.69 -8.22
C ARG A 267 9.13 0.17 -9.01
N ILE A 268 8.18 -0.49 -8.35
CA ILE A 268 7.01 -1.08 -8.98
C ILE A 268 5.82 -0.14 -8.78
N PHE A 269 5.37 0.50 -9.84
CA PHE A 269 4.18 1.35 -9.79
C PHE A 269 2.92 0.47 -9.75
N ALA A 270 2.26 0.42 -8.61
CA ALA A 270 0.98 -0.26 -8.42
C ALA A 270 -0.15 0.69 -8.83
N VAL A 271 -0.35 0.80 -10.14
CA VAL A 271 -1.35 1.67 -10.79
C VAL A 271 -2.02 0.88 -11.92
N ALA A 272 -3.35 0.87 -11.97
CA ALA A 272 -4.11 0.07 -12.94
C ALA A 272 -4.82 0.92 -14.01
N GLY A 273 -5.24 2.14 -13.67
CA GLY A 273 -5.92 3.03 -14.60
C GLY A 273 -6.45 4.28 -13.92
N PRO A 274 -6.99 5.24 -14.68
CA PRO A 274 -7.53 6.47 -14.11
C PRO A 274 -8.82 6.21 -13.32
N VAL A 275 -9.04 7.05 -12.32
CA VAL A 275 -10.26 7.10 -11.51
C VAL A 275 -10.57 8.52 -11.10
N ASN A 276 -11.85 8.86 -11.04
CA ASN A 276 -12.38 10.07 -10.45
C ASN A 276 -13.69 9.75 -9.69
N ILE A 277 -14.19 10.69 -8.95
CA ILE A 277 -15.37 10.49 -8.09
C ILE A 277 -16.64 10.27 -8.91
N SER A 278 -16.78 10.96 -10.06
CA SER A 278 -17.91 10.76 -10.95
C SER A 278 -17.94 9.34 -11.53
N THR A 279 -16.81 8.77 -11.90
CA THR A 279 -16.75 7.36 -12.35
C THR A 279 -17.13 6.37 -11.23
N ILE A 280 -16.67 6.60 -9.99
CA ILE A 280 -17.03 5.73 -8.87
C ILE A 280 -18.54 5.75 -8.63
N ILE A 281 -19.18 6.92 -8.61
CA ILE A 281 -20.63 7.01 -8.38
C ILE A 281 -21.43 6.37 -9.52
N ASP A 282 -20.97 6.47 -10.77
CA ASP A 282 -21.63 5.83 -11.90
C ASP A 282 -21.56 4.30 -11.84
N ILE A 283 -20.42 3.76 -11.40
CA ILE A 283 -20.29 2.32 -11.13
C ILE A 283 -21.26 1.90 -10.00
N LEU A 284 -21.35 2.68 -8.92
CA LEU A 284 -22.27 2.40 -7.83
C LEU A 284 -23.72 2.43 -8.26
N ARG A 285 -24.14 3.43 -9.06
CA ARG A 285 -25.50 3.52 -9.65
C ARG A 285 -25.84 2.28 -10.46
N LYS A 286 -24.92 1.86 -11.33
CA LYS A 286 -25.11 0.68 -12.19
C LYS A 286 -25.18 -0.60 -11.36
N SER A 287 -24.34 -0.71 -10.34
CA SER A 287 -24.22 -1.93 -9.53
C SER A 287 -25.34 -2.09 -8.49
N PHE A 288 -25.88 -0.99 -7.98
CA PHE A 288 -26.90 -0.96 -6.93
C PHE A 288 -28.08 -0.06 -7.32
N PRO A 289 -28.88 -0.44 -8.34
CA PRO A 289 -29.93 0.42 -8.93
C PRO A 289 -31.13 0.65 -8.01
N ARG A 290 -31.28 -0.12 -6.92
CA ARG A 290 -32.35 0.08 -5.94
C ARG A 290 -32.07 1.21 -4.95
N LYS A 291 -30.80 1.64 -4.85
CA LYS A 291 -30.40 2.72 -3.97
C LYS A 291 -30.52 4.07 -4.69
N GLU A 292 -31.02 5.07 -3.99
CA GLU A 292 -30.99 6.45 -4.47
C GLU A 292 -29.58 7.02 -4.35
N TRP A 293 -29.11 7.66 -5.43
CA TRP A 293 -27.79 8.22 -5.51
C TRP A 293 -27.81 9.73 -5.75
N ARG A 294 -27.09 10.46 -4.93
CA ARG A 294 -26.89 11.90 -5.12
C ARG A 294 -26.08 12.16 -6.41
N ASN A 295 -26.45 13.20 -7.16
CA ASN A 295 -25.63 13.68 -8.25
C ASN A 295 -24.34 14.32 -7.71
N VAL A 296 -23.23 14.02 -8.35
CA VAL A 296 -21.93 14.64 -8.09
C VAL A 296 -21.51 15.45 -9.32
N PRO A 297 -20.82 16.59 -9.16
CA PRO A 297 -20.26 17.33 -10.27
C PRO A 297 -19.22 16.50 -11.01
N GLU A 298 -19.00 16.80 -12.28
CA GLU A 298 -17.82 16.30 -13.01
C GLU A 298 -16.55 16.88 -12.38
N ASP A 299 -15.56 16.03 -12.20
CA ASP A 299 -14.32 16.34 -11.48
C ASP A 299 -13.06 16.26 -12.37
N GLY A 300 -13.24 16.13 -13.69
CA GLY A 300 -12.15 16.06 -14.67
C GLY A 300 -11.53 14.66 -14.76
N GLU A 301 -10.38 14.56 -15.42
CA GLU A 301 -9.72 13.30 -15.73
C GLU A 301 -8.23 13.33 -15.34
N ASP A 302 -7.68 12.18 -14.97
CA ASP A 302 -6.23 11.98 -14.92
C ASP A 302 -5.76 11.48 -16.29
N LEU A 303 -5.06 12.33 -17.02
CA LEU A 303 -4.50 12.04 -18.34
C LEU A 303 -3.02 11.66 -18.28
N SER A 304 -2.49 11.42 -17.09
CA SER A 304 -1.12 10.98 -16.93
C SER A 304 -0.94 9.51 -17.33
N THR A 305 0.28 9.16 -17.72
CA THR A 305 0.64 7.79 -18.10
C THR A 305 1.87 7.32 -17.32
N PHE A 306 1.79 6.11 -16.77
CA PHE A 306 2.90 5.47 -16.07
C PHE A 306 3.56 4.45 -17.00
N GLU A 307 4.82 4.68 -17.37
CA GLU A 307 5.57 3.79 -18.28
C GLU A 307 5.70 2.35 -17.75
N GLN A 308 5.71 2.20 -16.41
CA GLN A 308 5.90 0.92 -15.75
C GLN A 308 4.58 0.15 -15.50
N MET A 309 3.42 0.74 -15.78
CA MET A 309 2.12 0.07 -15.60
C MET A 309 2.03 -1.27 -16.35
N PRO A 310 2.45 -1.39 -17.63
CA PRO A 310 2.44 -2.68 -18.33
C PRO A 310 3.36 -3.73 -17.70
N LYS A 311 4.49 -3.33 -17.10
CA LYS A 311 5.40 -4.23 -16.38
C LYS A 311 4.74 -4.79 -15.13
N ALA A 312 4.08 -3.96 -14.34
CA ALA A 312 3.35 -4.39 -13.15
C ALA A 312 2.22 -5.37 -13.49
N GLU A 313 1.46 -5.10 -14.55
CA GLU A 313 0.42 -6.01 -15.04
C GLU A 313 1.00 -7.35 -15.55
N ALA A 314 2.10 -7.30 -16.28
CA ALA A 314 2.79 -8.51 -16.75
C ALA A 314 3.29 -9.38 -15.59
N LEU A 315 3.79 -8.78 -14.50
CA LEU A 315 4.19 -9.49 -13.29
C LEU A 315 2.99 -10.20 -12.63
N LEU A 316 1.83 -9.53 -12.53
CA LEU A 316 0.60 -10.14 -12.02
C LEU A 316 0.16 -11.31 -12.90
N LYS A 317 0.13 -11.14 -14.23
CA LYS A 317 -0.21 -12.21 -15.19
C LYS A 317 0.74 -13.40 -15.06
N LYS A 318 2.04 -13.15 -14.95
CA LYS A 318 3.07 -14.20 -14.81
C LYS A 318 2.89 -15.02 -13.54
N VAL A 319 2.64 -14.34 -12.41
CA VAL A 319 2.65 -14.98 -11.08
C VAL A 319 1.27 -15.49 -10.67
N TYR A 320 0.20 -14.78 -11.02
CA TYR A 320 -1.16 -15.09 -10.57
C TYR A 320 -2.10 -15.49 -11.71
N GLY A 321 -1.64 -15.46 -12.96
CA GLY A 321 -2.44 -15.84 -14.13
C GLY A 321 -3.50 -14.83 -14.55
N ALA A 322 -3.55 -13.64 -13.93
CA ALA A 322 -4.50 -12.57 -14.22
C ALA A 322 -3.83 -11.20 -14.15
N GLY A 323 -4.29 -10.25 -14.96
CA GLY A 323 -3.89 -8.86 -14.89
C GLY A 323 -4.59 -8.10 -13.77
N PHE A 324 -4.64 -6.76 -13.90
CA PHE A 324 -5.31 -5.92 -12.93
C PHE A 324 -6.81 -6.20 -12.83
N ILE A 325 -7.32 -6.21 -11.60
CA ILE A 325 -8.75 -6.20 -11.31
C ILE A 325 -9.32 -4.85 -11.76
N SER A 326 -10.44 -4.88 -12.49
CA SER A 326 -11.09 -3.67 -13.03
C SER A 326 -11.57 -2.72 -11.93
N LEU A 327 -11.73 -1.43 -12.29
CA LEU A 327 -12.29 -0.42 -11.38
C LEU A 327 -13.73 -0.80 -10.97
N GLU A 328 -14.54 -1.31 -11.90
CA GLU A 328 -15.91 -1.75 -11.62
C GLU A 328 -15.93 -2.86 -10.55
N GLU A 329 -15.09 -3.88 -10.71
CA GLU A 329 -14.97 -4.97 -9.72
C GLU A 329 -14.44 -4.47 -8.38
N SER A 330 -13.48 -3.55 -8.39
CA SER A 330 -12.88 -2.96 -7.19
C SER A 330 -13.89 -2.17 -6.39
N VAL A 331 -14.68 -1.31 -7.03
CA VAL A 331 -15.73 -0.50 -6.40
C VAL A 331 -16.86 -1.39 -5.88
N ARG A 332 -17.29 -2.37 -6.66
CA ARG A 332 -18.32 -3.33 -6.23
C ARG A 332 -17.89 -4.13 -5.00
N ALA A 333 -16.65 -4.63 -5.01
CA ALA A 333 -16.12 -5.39 -3.87
C ALA A 333 -15.97 -4.51 -2.63
N ASN A 334 -15.61 -3.24 -2.78
CA ASN A 334 -15.53 -2.30 -1.66
C ASN A 334 -16.92 -2.01 -1.06
N ALA A 335 -17.96 -1.92 -1.89
CA ALA A 335 -19.33 -1.65 -1.46
C ALA A 335 -20.09 -2.91 -0.99
N GLN A 336 -19.56 -4.12 -1.17
CA GLN A 336 -20.30 -5.38 -0.97
C GLN A 336 -20.86 -5.53 0.44
N GLU A 337 -20.10 -5.18 1.48
CA GLU A 337 -20.56 -5.27 2.87
C GLU A 337 -21.62 -4.21 3.18
N LEU A 338 -21.52 -3.03 2.56
CA LEU A 338 -22.52 -1.95 2.70
C LEU A 338 -23.88 -2.35 2.11
N ALA A 339 -23.87 -3.18 1.06
CA ALA A 339 -25.07 -3.62 0.37
C ALA A 339 -25.85 -4.72 1.14
N THR A 340 -25.29 -5.29 2.19
CA THR A 340 -26.01 -6.28 3.03
C THR A 340 -27.13 -5.65 3.85
N GLU A 341 -27.15 -4.31 3.96
CA GLU A 341 -28.16 -3.54 4.70
C GLU A 341 -29.32 -3.04 3.79
N LEU A 342 -29.29 -3.34 2.46
CA LEU A 342 -30.33 -3.00 1.47
C LEU A 342 -31.29 -4.18 1.25
#